data_71161978e39a02d891024efebfce619f
#
_entry.id   71161978e39a02d891024efebfce619f
#
_cell.length_a   1.000
_cell.length_b   1.000
_cell.length_c   1.000
_cell.angle_alpha   90.00
_cell.angle_beta   90.00
_cell.angle_gamma   90.00
#
_symmetry.space_group_name_H-M   'P 1'
#
loop_
_entity.id
_entity.type
_entity.pdbx_description
1 polymer ?
#
loop_
_entity_poly.entity_id
_entity_poly.type
_entity_poly.pdbx_seq_one_letter_code
_entity_poly.pdbx_strand_id
1 'polypeptide(L)'
;MKKNILLLSICSIVVLLSACKKIKDDKDLSKAVIPVASPISDATCLSGSIKGTMLTGKTYTVCGDIFVNDGDTLTIQEGVHLNFGLNTTTNAPCGLGVKGSLFCLGSKDFPVWITYPGVTKTDQLGADPNADPALKGKWTGIIGAPTCKYMVFKWTHVEFGGATISAAMKTFTSGSSPYPLYFANPNGIFVLEDSWVYGSVDDPWRINGGKISVMRNTFEKCGYTGGEAMNAKAGTIGDFAYNLIVGMATNGPKLSNINVAVGSPSSNVRMYNNTIINCGYRRAAAGRGGSINFEEGASGMAYNNLIVNCKFGLRIVNNPIADTANIRYGYNWYYADSLSVASQFIPSLSVSTAISQPQETDVPKPSTYLPAGWKVGDVYTAPNSILGANNPQFINGPVPIPAGLKLADIAVVGSYNFALKPSSPCINAGFTGFTPRGDVPVDLKYGATEITPPGKDIGAYQSNGRGNQH
;
A
#
# COMPACT_ATOMS: atom_id res chain seq x y z
N MET A 1 34.00 -53.63 -41.88
CA MET A 1 33.52 -53.04 -40.60
C MET A 1 33.74 -51.54 -40.49
N LYS A 2 33.56 -50.72 -41.52
CA LYS A 2 33.73 -49.24 -41.44
C LYS A 2 32.56 -48.40 -42.03
N LYS A 3 31.45 -49.02 -42.41
CA LYS A 3 30.26 -48.29 -42.97
C LYS A 3 29.08 -48.11 -42.04
N ASN A 4 29.04 -48.77 -40.88
CA ASN A 4 27.88 -48.70 -39.96
C ASN A 4 28.02 -47.69 -38.83
N ILE A 5 29.20 -47.06 -38.66
CA ILE A 5 29.42 -46.03 -37.60
C ILE A 5 28.98 -44.64 -38.03
N LEU A 6 28.95 -44.37 -39.36
CA LEU A 6 28.57 -43.06 -39.89
C LEU A 6 27.05 -42.81 -39.85
N LEU A 7 26.22 -43.85 -39.91
CA LEU A 7 24.74 -43.71 -39.87
C LEU A 7 24.20 -43.47 -38.46
N LEU A 8 24.86 -43.98 -37.41
CA LEU A 8 24.44 -43.74 -36.04
C LEU A 8 24.73 -42.31 -35.55
N SER A 9 25.82 -41.69 -36.06
CA SER A 9 26.14 -40.28 -35.68
C SER A 9 25.19 -39.26 -36.30
N ILE A 10 24.64 -39.54 -37.47
CA ILE A 10 23.70 -38.60 -38.17
C ILE A 10 22.31 -38.65 -37.52
N CYS A 11 21.85 -39.81 -37.04
CA CYS A 11 20.58 -39.91 -36.32
C CYS A 11 20.61 -39.22 -34.95
N SER A 12 21.77 -39.25 -34.26
CA SER A 12 21.90 -38.57 -32.94
C SER A 12 21.91 -37.03 -33.05
N ILE A 13 22.36 -36.49 -34.15
CA ILE A 13 22.40 -35.03 -34.37
C ILE A 13 21.01 -34.51 -34.79
N VAL A 14 20.22 -35.33 -35.50
CA VAL A 14 18.85 -34.91 -35.90
C VAL A 14 17.89 -34.91 -34.71
N VAL A 15 18.11 -35.79 -33.71
CA VAL A 15 17.26 -35.83 -32.51
C VAL A 15 17.57 -34.65 -31.56
N LEU A 16 18.80 -34.13 -31.57
CA LEU A 16 19.18 -32.97 -30.77
C LEU A 16 18.71 -31.61 -31.35
N LEU A 17 18.39 -31.56 -32.63
CA LEU A 17 17.88 -30.33 -33.29
C LEU A 17 16.36 -30.20 -33.25
N SER A 18 15.63 -31.24 -32.87
CA SER A 18 14.17 -31.17 -32.69
C SER A 18 13.70 -30.83 -31.28
N ALA A 19 14.63 -30.69 -30.31
CA ALA A 19 14.30 -30.37 -28.92
C ALA A 19 14.31 -28.87 -28.60
N CYS A 20 14.62 -28.00 -29.59
CA CYS A 20 14.45 -26.54 -29.46
C CYS A 20 13.29 -26.03 -30.33
N LYS A 21 12.11 -26.62 -30.19
CA LYS A 21 10.90 -25.81 -30.42
C LYS A 21 10.81 -24.88 -29.22
N LYS A 22 11.25 -23.62 -29.39
CA LYS A 22 10.74 -22.50 -28.60
C LYS A 22 9.23 -22.70 -28.49
N ILE A 23 8.75 -22.92 -27.29
CA ILE A 23 7.35 -22.71 -26.95
C ILE A 23 7.11 -21.22 -27.21
N LYS A 24 6.73 -20.88 -28.43
CA LYS A 24 6.13 -19.61 -28.77
C LYS A 24 4.67 -19.71 -28.34
N ASP A 25 4.44 -19.61 -27.05
CA ASP A 25 3.17 -19.27 -26.45
C ASP A 25 3.46 -18.64 -25.09
N ASP A 26 4.38 -17.66 -25.06
CA ASP A 26 4.15 -16.53 -24.18
C ASP A 26 2.94 -15.79 -24.76
N LYS A 27 1.77 -16.30 -24.47
CA LYS A 27 0.59 -15.44 -24.45
C LYS A 27 1.02 -14.30 -23.56
N ASP A 28 1.09 -13.11 -24.13
CA ASP A 28 1.27 -11.89 -23.36
C ASP A 28 0.08 -11.80 -22.41
N LEU A 29 0.23 -12.40 -21.23
CA LEU A 29 -0.77 -12.44 -20.17
C LEU A 29 -1.00 -11.02 -19.59
N SER A 30 -0.20 -10.05 -20.02
CA SER A 30 -0.26 -8.68 -19.55
C SER A 30 -1.47 -7.91 -20.07
N LYS A 31 -2.19 -8.41 -21.07
CA LYS A 31 -3.34 -7.72 -21.67
C LYS A 31 -4.59 -8.58 -21.62
N ALA A 32 -5.27 -8.57 -20.48
CA ALA A 32 -6.64 -9.03 -20.42
C ALA A 32 -7.53 -8.09 -21.25
N VAL A 33 -8.06 -8.58 -22.35
CA VAL A 33 -9.06 -7.83 -23.13
C VAL A 33 -10.36 -7.86 -22.34
N ILE A 34 -10.71 -6.73 -21.73
CA ILE A 34 -12.00 -6.56 -21.09
C ILE A 34 -12.97 -6.05 -22.16
N PRO A 35 -14.12 -6.72 -22.36
CA PRO A 35 -15.11 -6.26 -23.31
C PRO A 35 -15.54 -4.82 -22.99
N VAL A 36 -15.53 -3.94 -23.98
CA VAL A 36 -16.03 -2.57 -23.82
C VAL A 36 -17.54 -2.63 -23.74
N ALA A 37 -18.08 -2.31 -22.56
CA ALA A 37 -19.52 -2.18 -22.36
C ALA A 37 -19.89 -0.71 -22.28
N SER A 38 -20.89 -0.27 -23.04
CA SER A 38 -21.50 1.07 -22.97
C SER A 38 -20.46 2.19 -22.78
N PRO A 39 -19.78 2.64 -23.85
CA PRO A 39 -18.81 3.72 -23.75
C PRO A 39 -19.41 4.96 -23.09
N ILE A 40 -18.67 5.55 -22.15
CA ILE A 40 -19.06 6.79 -21.51
C ILE A 40 -18.55 7.96 -22.35
N SER A 41 -19.39 8.98 -22.52
CA SER A 41 -19.00 10.19 -23.24
C SER A 41 -18.03 11.04 -22.42
N ASP A 42 -16.95 11.50 -23.06
CA ASP A 42 -15.99 12.46 -22.52
C ASP A 42 -16.36 13.92 -22.87
N ALA A 43 -17.42 14.12 -23.67
CA ALA A 43 -17.83 15.44 -24.15
C ALA A 43 -18.57 16.28 -23.10
N THR A 44 -19.06 15.66 -22.03
CA THR A 44 -19.84 16.33 -20.99
C THR A 44 -19.25 16.10 -19.61
N CYS A 45 -19.40 17.08 -18.75
CA CYS A 45 -19.01 16.97 -17.34
C CYS A 45 -19.89 15.94 -16.62
N LEU A 46 -19.25 15.03 -15.89
CA LEU A 46 -19.93 13.90 -15.25
C LEU A 46 -20.53 14.28 -13.91
N SER A 47 -21.76 13.83 -13.66
CA SER A 47 -22.45 13.90 -12.37
C SER A 47 -23.57 12.86 -12.30
N GLY A 48 -23.98 12.44 -11.08
CA GLY A 48 -25.06 11.48 -10.89
C GLY A 48 -24.64 10.03 -11.19
N SER A 49 -25.62 9.21 -11.60
CA SER A 49 -25.39 7.77 -11.85
C SER A 49 -24.53 7.53 -13.10
N ILE A 50 -23.55 6.63 -12.97
CA ILE A 50 -22.62 6.31 -14.04
C ILE A 50 -22.37 4.80 -14.09
N LYS A 51 -22.25 4.25 -15.29
CA LYS A 51 -21.87 2.88 -15.56
C LYS A 51 -21.31 2.72 -16.97
N GLY A 52 -20.58 1.65 -17.21
CA GLY A 52 -19.98 1.35 -18.51
C GLY A 52 -18.47 1.56 -18.52
N THR A 53 -17.92 2.04 -19.63
CA THR A 53 -16.48 2.08 -19.85
C THR A 53 -15.99 3.47 -20.20
N MET A 54 -15.02 3.98 -19.41
CA MET A 54 -14.17 5.11 -19.76
C MET A 54 -13.05 4.61 -20.67
N LEU A 55 -12.97 5.16 -21.90
CA LEU A 55 -12.13 4.63 -22.96
C LEU A 55 -10.67 5.09 -22.85
N THR A 56 -9.77 4.23 -23.29
CA THR A 56 -8.31 4.42 -23.32
C THR A 56 -7.90 5.81 -23.77
N GLY A 57 -7.01 6.44 -23.00
CA GLY A 57 -6.40 7.73 -23.30
C GLY A 57 -7.33 8.94 -23.25
N LYS A 58 -8.58 8.77 -22.82
CA LYS A 58 -9.54 9.86 -22.74
C LYS A 58 -9.44 10.60 -21.39
N THR A 59 -9.88 11.87 -21.41
CA THR A 59 -10.00 12.69 -20.21
C THR A 59 -11.47 12.90 -19.89
N TYR A 60 -11.84 12.60 -18.65
CA TYR A 60 -13.17 12.81 -18.12
C TYR A 60 -13.13 13.82 -16.98
N THR A 61 -14.08 14.76 -16.96
CA THR A 61 -14.21 15.76 -15.89
C THR A 61 -15.43 15.46 -15.05
N VAL A 62 -15.27 15.51 -13.73
CA VAL A 62 -16.35 15.33 -12.75
C VAL A 62 -16.70 16.69 -12.15
N CYS A 63 -17.98 17.08 -12.19
CA CYS A 63 -18.49 18.37 -11.70
C CYS A 63 -19.72 18.23 -10.78
N GLY A 64 -19.94 17.04 -10.29
CA GLY A 64 -20.88 16.65 -9.24
C GLY A 64 -20.51 15.25 -8.78
N ASP A 65 -21.01 14.81 -7.64
CA ASP A 65 -20.76 13.42 -7.21
C ASP A 65 -21.26 12.44 -8.27
N ILE A 66 -20.45 11.40 -8.53
CA ILE A 66 -20.81 10.30 -9.44
C ILE A 66 -21.01 9.00 -8.66
N PHE A 67 -21.93 8.15 -9.13
CA PHE A 67 -22.36 6.96 -8.41
C PHE A 67 -22.46 5.74 -9.31
N VAL A 68 -21.77 4.67 -8.93
CA VAL A 68 -21.96 3.32 -9.51
C VAL A 68 -22.99 2.61 -8.65
N ASN A 69 -24.21 2.40 -9.16
CA ASN A 69 -25.29 1.81 -8.42
C ASN A 69 -25.06 0.30 -8.17
N ASP A 70 -25.87 -0.29 -7.32
CA ASP A 70 -25.83 -1.73 -7.07
C ASP A 70 -26.11 -2.52 -8.36
N GLY A 71 -25.32 -3.55 -8.61
CA GLY A 71 -25.34 -4.32 -9.84
C GLY A 71 -24.66 -3.68 -11.05
N ASP A 72 -24.38 -2.37 -11.02
CA ASP A 72 -23.67 -1.67 -12.10
C ASP A 72 -22.15 -1.85 -11.99
N THR A 73 -21.46 -1.64 -13.11
CA THR A 73 -20.01 -1.67 -13.21
C THR A 73 -19.49 -0.44 -13.92
N LEU A 74 -18.43 0.15 -13.35
CA LEU A 74 -17.59 1.16 -14.00
C LEU A 74 -16.21 0.57 -14.28
N THR A 75 -15.81 0.60 -15.55
CA THR A 75 -14.48 0.24 -16.00
C THR A 75 -13.75 1.48 -16.50
N ILE A 76 -12.54 1.70 -16.01
CA ILE A 76 -11.67 2.79 -16.42
C ILE A 76 -10.44 2.16 -17.08
N GLN A 77 -10.27 2.36 -18.37
CA GLN A 77 -9.20 1.77 -19.16
C GLN A 77 -7.88 2.53 -18.99
N GLU A 78 -6.80 1.94 -19.49
CA GLU A 78 -5.45 2.51 -19.45
C GLU A 78 -5.37 3.91 -20.05
N GLY A 79 -4.52 4.75 -19.47
CA GLY A 79 -4.27 6.12 -19.93
C GLY A 79 -5.44 7.09 -19.71
N VAL A 80 -6.50 6.68 -19.02
CA VAL A 80 -7.62 7.57 -18.70
C VAL A 80 -7.20 8.59 -17.64
N HIS A 81 -7.55 9.85 -17.84
CA HIS A 81 -7.50 10.92 -16.85
C HIS A 81 -8.90 11.20 -16.33
N LEU A 82 -9.18 10.87 -15.07
CA LEU A 82 -10.41 11.21 -14.37
C LEU A 82 -10.15 12.40 -13.44
N ASN A 83 -10.54 13.58 -13.89
CA ASN A 83 -10.29 14.86 -13.24
C ASN A 83 -11.49 15.27 -12.38
N PHE A 84 -11.33 15.28 -11.06
CA PHE A 84 -12.35 15.76 -10.15
C PHE A 84 -12.28 17.28 -10.04
N GLY A 85 -13.40 17.95 -10.35
CA GLY A 85 -13.60 19.37 -10.11
C GLY A 85 -14.44 19.63 -8.85
N LEU A 86 -14.90 20.86 -8.72
CA LEU A 86 -15.91 21.24 -7.73
C LEU A 86 -17.31 21.03 -8.31
N ASN A 87 -18.25 20.74 -7.44
CA ASN A 87 -19.67 20.69 -7.80
C ASN A 87 -20.13 22.05 -8.32
N THR A 88 -20.65 22.09 -9.53
CA THR A 88 -21.02 23.34 -10.21
C THR A 88 -22.16 24.11 -9.52
N THR A 89 -22.95 23.43 -8.69
CA THR A 89 -24.06 24.06 -7.95
C THR A 89 -23.64 24.51 -6.56
N THR A 90 -22.85 23.68 -5.84
CA THR A 90 -22.56 23.91 -4.42
C THR A 90 -21.12 24.39 -4.17
N ASN A 91 -20.27 24.40 -5.19
CA ASN A 91 -18.84 24.67 -5.10
C ASN A 91 -18.09 23.78 -4.09
N ALA A 92 -18.62 22.60 -3.80
CA ALA A 92 -18.04 21.62 -2.89
C ALA A 92 -17.21 20.57 -3.66
N PRO A 93 -16.20 19.95 -3.02
CA PRO A 93 -15.48 18.83 -3.60
C PRO A 93 -16.39 17.66 -4.00
N CYS A 94 -16.15 17.08 -5.18
CA CYS A 94 -16.90 15.93 -5.68
C CYS A 94 -16.19 14.60 -5.34
N GLY A 95 -16.93 13.49 -5.42
CA GLY A 95 -16.42 12.13 -5.19
C GLY A 95 -17.10 11.07 -6.03
N LEU A 96 -16.63 9.82 -5.85
CA LEU A 96 -17.21 8.64 -6.49
C LEU A 96 -17.71 7.65 -5.44
N GLY A 97 -19.03 7.42 -5.41
CA GLY A 97 -19.66 6.38 -4.60
C GLY A 97 -19.86 5.09 -5.39
N VAL A 98 -19.47 3.94 -4.82
CA VAL A 98 -19.55 2.65 -5.48
C VAL A 98 -20.37 1.66 -4.65
N LYS A 99 -21.56 1.30 -5.11
CA LYS A 99 -22.37 0.18 -4.60
C LYS A 99 -22.17 -1.10 -5.41
N GLY A 100 -21.88 -0.97 -6.68
CA GLY A 100 -21.63 -2.06 -7.62
C GLY A 100 -20.15 -2.47 -7.67
N SER A 101 -19.51 -2.31 -8.81
CA SER A 101 -18.09 -2.66 -8.98
C SER A 101 -17.32 -1.59 -9.74
N LEU A 102 -16.05 -1.39 -9.36
CA LEU A 102 -15.13 -0.46 -10.00
C LEU A 102 -13.86 -1.18 -10.43
N PHE A 103 -13.44 -0.98 -11.66
CA PHE A 103 -12.17 -1.48 -12.20
C PHE A 103 -11.39 -0.33 -12.86
N CYS A 104 -10.25 0.04 -12.27
CA CYS A 104 -9.27 0.96 -12.85
C CYS A 104 -8.09 0.12 -13.34
N LEU A 105 -7.93 0.04 -14.66
CA LEU A 105 -7.08 -0.94 -15.31
C LEU A 105 -6.04 -0.23 -16.20
N GLY A 106 -5.12 0.46 -15.55
CA GLY A 106 -3.95 1.04 -16.18
C GLY A 106 -2.91 -0.02 -16.56
N SER A 107 -1.90 0.42 -17.27
CA SER A 107 -0.67 -0.32 -17.56
C SER A 107 0.54 0.53 -17.14
N LYS A 108 1.71 -0.09 -17.11
CA LYS A 108 2.96 0.62 -16.75
C LYS A 108 3.21 1.83 -17.64
N ASP A 109 2.96 1.69 -18.94
CA ASP A 109 3.21 2.75 -19.92
C ASP A 109 2.04 3.74 -20.02
N PHE A 110 0.84 3.31 -19.65
CA PHE A 110 -0.39 4.11 -19.71
C PHE A 110 -1.20 3.98 -18.40
N PRO A 111 -0.70 4.55 -17.29
CA PRO A 111 -1.42 4.49 -16.02
C PRO A 111 -2.72 5.29 -16.09
N VAL A 112 -3.67 4.90 -15.23
CA VAL A 112 -4.88 5.70 -14.98
C VAL A 112 -4.54 6.82 -14.00
N TRP A 113 -5.06 8.02 -14.24
CA TRP A 113 -4.90 9.17 -13.35
C TRP A 113 -6.24 9.59 -12.76
N ILE A 114 -6.34 9.56 -11.44
CA ILE A 114 -7.52 10.04 -10.69
C ILE A 114 -7.03 11.15 -9.78
N THR A 115 -7.32 12.40 -10.15
CA THR A 115 -6.68 13.57 -9.53
C THR A 115 -7.56 14.81 -9.57
N TYR A 116 -7.05 15.87 -8.95
CA TYR A 116 -7.58 17.22 -9.07
C TYR A 116 -6.64 18.04 -9.97
N PRO A 117 -7.13 18.59 -11.09
CA PRO A 117 -6.28 19.28 -12.05
C PRO A 117 -5.71 20.60 -11.50
N GLY A 118 -4.55 21.01 -12.03
CA GLY A 118 -3.93 22.29 -11.68
C GLY A 118 -3.24 22.33 -10.31
N VAL A 119 -3.05 21.17 -9.66
CA VAL A 119 -2.28 21.07 -8.41
C VAL A 119 -0.97 20.36 -8.69
N THR A 120 0.13 20.93 -8.22
CA THR A 120 1.47 20.36 -8.40
C THR A 120 1.92 19.67 -7.11
N LYS A 121 2.59 18.54 -7.26
CA LYS A 121 3.31 17.88 -6.17
C LYS A 121 4.48 18.74 -5.73
N THR A 122 4.75 18.78 -4.43
CA THR A 122 5.86 19.54 -3.87
C THR A 122 6.79 18.61 -3.09
N ASP A 123 8.10 18.73 -3.35
CA ASP A 123 9.15 18.00 -2.63
C ASP A 123 9.79 18.90 -1.55
N GLN A 124 9.03 19.81 -0.98
CA GLN A 124 9.56 20.77 -0.02
C GLN A 124 9.74 20.16 1.36
N LEU A 125 10.97 20.06 1.80
CA LEU A 125 11.31 19.93 3.22
C LEU A 125 10.98 21.23 3.92
N GLY A 126 10.39 21.17 5.10
CA GLY A 126 10.08 22.34 5.92
C GLY A 126 8.91 23.18 5.43
N ALA A 127 8.17 22.74 4.43
CA ALA A 127 6.94 23.42 4.00
C ALA A 127 5.89 23.39 5.13
N ASP A 128 5.17 24.50 5.29
CA ASP A 128 4.02 24.54 6.20
C ASP A 128 2.96 23.50 5.75
N PRO A 129 2.64 22.51 6.57
CA PRO A 129 1.62 21.52 6.23
C PRO A 129 0.26 22.17 5.96
N ASN A 130 0.00 23.35 6.53
CA ASN A 130 -1.22 24.12 6.27
C ASN A 130 -1.27 24.70 4.85
N ALA A 131 -0.12 24.91 4.21
CA ALA A 131 -0.04 25.42 2.84
C ALA A 131 0.11 24.29 1.80
N ASP A 132 0.52 23.10 2.21
CA ASP A 132 0.79 21.99 1.31
C ASP A 132 -0.48 21.43 0.67
N PRO A 133 -0.62 21.45 -0.67
CA PRO A 133 -1.81 20.95 -1.34
C PRO A 133 -2.03 19.45 -1.14
N ALA A 134 -0.97 18.67 -0.89
CA ALA A 134 -1.07 17.24 -0.62
C ALA A 134 -1.97 16.92 0.59
N LEU A 135 -2.03 17.84 1.57
CA LEU A 135 -2.72 17.63 2.84
C LEU A 135 -4.07 18.36 2.93
N LYS A 136 -4.59 18.87 1.81
CA LYS A 136 -5.82 19.70 1.80
C LYS A 136 -7.08 18.99 1.35
N GLY A 137 -6.97 17.80 0.74
CA GLY A 137 -8.13 17.12 0.17
C GLY A 137 -8.86 17.98 -0.88
N LYS A 138 -8.44 17.86 -2.14
CA LYS A 138 -8.99 18.67 -3.22
C LYS A 138 -10.29 18.11 -3.78
N TRP A 139 -10.47 16.80 -3.68
CA TRP A 139 -11.67 16.06 -4.02
C TRP A 139 -11.95 15.02 -2.93
N THR A 140 -13.16 14.48 -2.88
CA THR A 140 -13.61 13.66 -1.76
C THR A 140 -12.83 12.34 -1.67
N GLY A 141 -12.97 11.49 -2.68
CA GLY A 141 -12.43 10.13 -2.69
C GLY A 141 -13.35 9.15 -3.42
N ILE A 142 -12.95 7.89 -3.42
CA ILE A 142 -13.69 6.76 -3.96
C ILE A 142 -14.18 5.91 -2.79
N ILE A 143 -15.49 5.85 -2.60
CA ILE A 143 -16.13 5.27 -1.44
C ILE A 143 -16.92 4.02 -1.84
N GLY A 144 -16.37 2.84 -1.53
CA GLY A 144 -17.02 1.54 -1.69
C GLY A 144 -17.98 1.25 -0.54
N ALA A 145 -19.27 1.14 -0.87
CA ALA A 145 -20.33 0.79 0.07
C ALA A 145 -20.24 -0.68 0.53
N PRO A 146 -20.98 -1.09 1.57
CA PRO A 146 -21.04 -2.50 1.99
C PRO A 146 -21.53 -3.49 0.92
N THR A 147 -22.13 -3.02 -0.16
CA THR A 147 -22.55 -3.83 -1.32
C THR A 147 -21.52 -3.85 -2.44
N CYS A 148 -20.47 -3.03 -2.38
CA CYS A 148 -19.42 -2.96 -3.39
C CYS A 148 -18.67 -4.30 -3.48
N LYS A 149 -18.81 -5.02 -4.59
CA LYS A 149 -18.23 -6.37 -4.74
C LYS A 149 -16.75 -6.33 -5.05
N TYR A 150 -16.36 -5.44 -5.97
CA TYR A 150 -14.99 -5.30 -6.44
C TYR A 150 -14.60 -3.82 -6.48
N MET A 151 -13.42 -3.53 -5.93
CA MET A 151 -12.75 -2.26 -6.12
C MET A 151 -11.30 -2.55 -6.48
N VAL A 152 -10.96 -2.39 -7.77
CA VAL A 152 -9.69 -2.84 -8.34
C VAL A 152 -8.97 -1.66 -8.97
N PHE A 153 -7.73 -1.46 -8.55
CA PHE A 153 -6.81 -0.45 -9.08
C PHE A 153 -5.51 -1.13 -9.50
N LYS A 154 -5.17 -1.01 -10.76
CA LYS A 154 -3.90 -1.47 -11.31
C LYS A 154 -3.26 -0.32 -12.08
N TRP A 155 -1.99 -0.04 -11.81
CA TRP A 155 -1.27 1.07 -12.45
C TRP A 155 -2.08 2.37 -12.42
N THR A 156 -2.53 2.76 -11.24
CA THR A 156 -3.43 3.90 -11.05
C THR A 156 -2.83 4.92 -10.09
N HIS A 157 -2.80 6.17 -10.50
CA HIS A 157 -2.53 7.30 -9.62
C HIS A 157 -3.82 7.78 -8.96
N VAL A 158 -3.81 7.89 -7.63
CA VAL A 158 -4.88 8.49 -6.82
C VAL A 158 -4.27 9.63 -6.03
N GLU A 159 -4.57 10.87 -6.39
CA GLU A 159 -3.84 12.01 -5.89
C GLU A 159 -4.73 13.12 -5.34
N PHE A 160 -4.30 13.75 -4.23
CA PHE A 160 -4.93 14.92 -3.61
C PHE A 160 -6.36 14.71 -3.10
N GLY A 161 -6.76 13.46 -2.83
CA GLY A 161 -8.08 13.12 -2.29
C GLY A 161 -8.20 13.37 -0.79
N GLY A 162 -9.40 13.06 -0.24
CA GLY A 162 -9.67 13.13 1.19
C GLY A 162 -10.33 14.44 1.64
N ALA A 163 -11.05 15.12 0.77
CA ALA A 163 -11.95 16.20 1.20
C ALA A 163 -13.15 15.66 1.98
N THR A 164 -13.81 16.53 2.73
CA THR A 164 -15.05 16.21 3.43
C THR A 164 -16.11 15.69 2.45
N ILE A 165 -16.72 14.56 2.77
CA ILE A 165 -17.74 13.93 1.94
C ILE A 165 -19.05 14.71 1.96
N SER A 166 -19.73 14.76 0.82
CA SER A 166 -21.08 15.34 0.68
C SER A 166 -22.13 14.55 1.45
N ALA A 167 -23.31 15.12 1.65
CA ALA A 167 -24.44 14.42 2.26
C ALA A 167 -24.86 13.17 1.45
N ALA A 168 -24.80 13.22 0.12
CA ALA A 168 -25.08 12.10 -0.76
C ALA A 168 -24.05 10.97 -0.60
N MET A 169 -22.77 11.31 -0.52
CA MET A 169 -21.69 10.34 -0.29
C MET A 169 -21.75 9.67 1.08
N LYS A 170 -22.31 10.32 2.10
CA LYS A 170 -22.50 9.72 3.44
C LYS A 170 -23.38 8.48 3.43
N THR A 171 -24.19 8.27 2.40
CA THR A 171 -25.00 7.04 2.24
C THR A 171 -24.16 5.81 1.87
N PHE A 172 -22.90 5.99 1.54
CA PHE A 172 -21.96 4.93 1.15
C PHE A 172 -21.02 4.49 2.28
N THR A 173 -20.95 5.24 3.37
CA THR A 173 -20.06 4.93 4.48
C THR A 173 -20.73 5.22 5.82
N SER A 174 -20.45 4.41 6.83
CA SER A 174 -20.91 4.62 8.22
C SER A 174 -20.10 5.67 8.99
N GLY A 175 -19.18 6.35 8.37
CA GLY A 175 -18.31 7.34 8.99
C GLY A 175 -18.21 8.63 8.20
N SER A 176 -17.68 9.66 8.81
CA SER A 176 -17.53 10.98 8.22
C SER A 176 -16.10 11.32 7.78
N SER A 177 -15.15 10.41 7.99
CA SER A 177 -13.76 10.71 7.73
C SER A 177 -13.44 10.69 6.25
N PRO A 178 -12.69 11.65 5.76
CA PRO A 178 -12.36 11.78 4.36
C PRO A 178 -11.15 10.89 4.03
N TYR A 179 -11.39 9.83 3.27
CA TYR A 179 -10.33 8.97 2.76
C TYR A 179 -10.34 9.00 1.24
N PRO A 180 -9.19 9.15 0.57
CA PRO A 180 -9.11 8.99 -0.90
C PRO A 180 -9.66 7.65 -1.37
N LEU A 181 -9.42 6.58 -0.62
CA LEU A 181 -9.96 5.25 -0.87
C LEU A 181 -10.61 4.69 0.39
N TYR A 182 -11.85 4.26 0.28
CA TYR A 182 -12.59 3.60 1.37
C TYR A 182 -13.34 2.39 0.85
N PHE A 183 -13.29 1.27 1.59
CA PHE A 183 -13.99 0.05 1.23
C PHE A 183 -14.59 -0.61 2.48
N ALA A 184 -15.84 -1.09 2.40
CA ALA A 184 -16.57 -1.57 3.58
C ALA A 184 -17.34 -2.89 3.38
N ASN A 185 -17.12 -3.63 2.29
CA ASN A 185 -17.79 -4.91 2.10
C ASN A 185 -16.98 -6.07 2.70
N PRO A 186 -17.45 -6.74 3.79
CA PRO A 186 -16.74 -7.84 4.40
C PRO A 186 -16.58 -9.06 3.47
N ASN A 187 -17.42 -9.20 2.45
CA ASN A 187 -17.37 -10.28 1.48
C ASN A 187 -16.77 -9.85 0.13
N GLY A 188 -16.42 -8.60 -0.01
CA GLY A 188 -15.90 -8.04 -1.25
C GLY A 188 -14.39 -8.19 -1.40
N ILE A 189 -13.91 -7.75 -2.54
CA ILE A 189 -12.50 -7.81 -2.94
C ILE A 189 -11.99 -6.41 -3.23
N PHE A 190 -10.87 -6.06 -2.59
CA PHE A 190 -10.12 -4.83 -2.86
C PHE A 190 -8.73 -5.18 -3.38
N VAL A 191 -8.39 -4.65 -4.53
CA VAL A 191 -7.07 -4.80 -5.16
C VAL A 191 -6.47 -3.43 -5.41
N LEU A 192 -5.23 -3.23 -4.99
CA LEU A 192 -4.42 -2.06 -5.32
C LEU A 192 -3.01 -2.57 -5.66
N GLU A 193 -2.66 -2.57 -6.93
CA GLU A 193 -1.40 -3.11 -7.41
C GLU A 193 -0.70 -2.13 -8.33
N ASP A 194 0.65 -2.06 -8.19
CA ASP A 194 1.51 -1.25 -9.06
C ASP A 194 1.00 0.20 -9.23
N SER A 195 0.52 0.79 -8.14
CA SER A 195 -0.23 2.05 -8.13
C SER A 195 0.39 3.07 -7.19
N TRP A 196 -0.02 4.34 -7.31
CA TRP A 196 0.46 5.46 -6.49
C TRP A 196 -0.69 6.11 -5.75
N VAL A 197 -0.51 6.36 -4.46
CA VAL A 197 -1.42 7.21 -3.67
C VAL A 197 -0.62 8.36 -3.07
N TYR A 198 -0.93 9.57 -3.51
CA TYR A 198 -0.21 10.78 -3.10
C TYR A 198 -1.15 11.79 -2.47
N GLY A 199 -0.81 12.18 -1.27
CA GLY A 199 -1.51 13.25 -0.57
C GLY A 199 -2.93 12.89 -0.13
N SER A 200 -3.20 13.09 1.15
CA SER A 200 -4.53 12.94 1.75
C SER A 200 -4.62 13.74 3.05
N VAL A 201 -5.83 14.04 3.50
CA VAL A 201 -6.04 14.71 4.79
C VAL A 201 -5.84 13.74 5.96
N ASP A 202 -6.27 12.50 5.79
CA ASP A 202 -6.16 11.40 6.76
C ASP A 202 -5.60 10.15 6.05
N ASP A 203 -6.01 8.92 6.42
CA ASP A 203 -5.55 7.69 5.79
C ASP A 203 -5.71 7.76 4.25
N PRO A 204 -4.69 7.44 3.45
CA PRO A 204 -4.85 7.35 2.00
C PRO A 204 -5.81 6.23 1.61
N TRP A 205 -5.91 5.21 2.46
CA TRP A 205 -6.77 4.06 2.25
C TRP A 205 -7.22 3.45 3.58
N ARG A 206 -8.54 3.27 3.71
CA ARG A 206 -9.14 2.61 4.86
C ARG A 206 -10.08 1.51 4.42
N ILE A 207 -10.00 0.36 5.10
CA ILE A 207 -10.83 -0.79 4.81
C ILE A 207 -11.48 -1.36 6.06
N ASN A 208 -12.77 -1.63 5.98
CA ASN A 208 -13.57 -2.25 7.02
C ASN A 208 -14.13 -3.59 6.53
N GLY A 209 -13.29 -4.62 6.62
CA GLY A 209 -13.62 -5.97 6.15
C GLY A 209 -13.28 -6.21 4.66
N GLY A 210 -13.35 -7.46 4.25
CA GLY A 210 -13.08 -7.90 2.89
C GLY A 210 -11.69 -8.51 2.68
N LYS A 211 -11.46 -8.95 1.46
CA LYS A 211 -10.23 -9.59 1.02
C LYS A 211 -9.37 -8.60 0.26
N ILE A 212 -8.09 -8.50 0.61
CA ILE A 212 -7.19 -7.52 -0.01
C ILE A 212 -6.00 -8.18 -0.71
N SER A 213 -5.61 -7.58 -1.83
CA SER A 213 -4.27 -7.67 -2.42
C SER A 213 -3.76 -6.25 -2.66
N VAL A 214 -2.78 -5.84 -1.86
CA VAL A 214 -2.20 -4.48 -1.94
C VAL A 214 -0.70 -4.63 -2.10
N MET A 215 -0.24 -4.61 -3.35
CA MET A 215 1.12 -5.00 -3.68
C MET A 215 1.81 -4.02 -4.62
N ARG A 216 3.10 -3.76 -4.36
CA ARG A 216 3.97 -3.00 -5.25
C ARG A 216 3.48 -1.56 -5.50
N ASN A 217 2.91 -0.95 -4.47
CA ASN A 217 2.42 0.43 -4.57
C ASN A 217 3.41 1.42 -3.96
N THR A 218 3.25 2.69 -4.32
CA THR A 218 3.87 3.82 -3.63
C THR A 218 2.81 4.64 -2.91
N PHE A 219 2.95 4.74 -1.58
CA PHE A 219 2.16 5.64 -0.72
C PHE A 219 3.06 6.79 -0.28
N GLU A 220 2.66 8.01 -0.55
CA GLU A 220 3.52 9.16 -0.36
C GLU A 220 2.78 10.34 0.25
N LYS A 221 3.37 10.90 1.32
CA LYS A 221 2.96 12.19 1.91
C LYS A 221 1.47 12.25 2.26
N CYS A 222 0.94 11.21 2.91
CA CYS A 222 -0.47 11.15 3.29
C CYS A 222 -0.68 11.48 4.76
N GLY A 223 -1.82 12.13 5.04
CA GLY A 223 -2.25 12.53 6.36
C GLY A 223 -1.67 13.86 6.84
N TYR A 224 -2.52 14.75 7.32
CA TYR A 224 -2.11 16.00 7.95
C TYR A 224 -1.68 15.77 9.42
N THR A 225 -2.60 15.27 10.25
CA THR A 225 -2.35 14.94 11.66
C THR A 225 -2.70 13.50 12.01
N GLY A 226 -3.38 12.80 11.16
CA GLY A 226 -3.66 11.38 11.13
C GLY A 226 -3.30 10.86 9.75
N GLY A 227 -3.16 9.57 9.58
CA GLY A 227 -2.89 8.97 8.28
C GLY A 227 -1.93 7.80 8.40
N GLU A 228 -2.48 6.61 8.23
CA GLU A 228 -1.77 5.35 8.09
C GLU A 228 -1.79 4.91 6.63
N ALA A 229 -0.68 4.40 6.09
CA ALA A 229 -0.64 3.91 4.71
C ALA A 229 -1.70 2.82 4.44
N MET A 230 -1.98 2.01 5.45
CA MET A 230 -3.11 1.10 5.50
C MET A 230 -3.78 1.20 6.87
N ASN A 231 -5.09 1.39 6.92
CA ASN A 231 -5.87 1.26 8.13
C ASN A 231 -6.93 0.17 7.96
N ALA A 232 -6.56 -1.08 8.27
CA ALA A 232 -7.41 -2.24 8.07
C ALA A 232 -8.11 -2.65 9.37
N LYS A 233 -9.43 -2.90 9.25
CA LYS A 233 -10.33 -3.19 10.37
C LYS A 233 -11.35 -4.28 10.02
N ALA A 234 -12.16 -4.67 10.99
CA ALA A 234 -13.41 -5.42 10.81
C ALA A 234 -13.23 -6.74 10.03
N GLY A 235 -12.21 -7.52 10.37
CA GLY A 235 -11.98 -8.82 9.74
C GLY A 235 -11.37 -8.76 8.34
N THR A 236 -10.73 -7.65 7.98
CA THR A 236 -9.95 -7.57 6.75
C THR A 236 -8.86 -8.64 6.73
N ILE A 237 -8.78 -9.38 5.63
CA ILE A 237 -7.78 -10.44 5.42
C ILE A 237 -7.08 -10.28 4.08
N GLY A 238 -5.84 -10.76 3.97
CA GLY A 238 -5.07 -10.74 2.71
C GLY A 238 -3.63 -10.34 2.86
N ASP A 239 -3.08 -9.74 1.82
CA ASP A 239 -1.66 -9.45 1.69
C ASP A 239 -1.41 -7.96 1.41
N PHE A 240 -0.41 -7.41 2.09
CA PHE A 240 0.10 -6.04 1.91
C PHE A 240 1.62 -6.11 1.77
N ALA A 241 2.12 -6.06 0.53
CA ALA A 241 3.50 -6.42 0.27
C ALA A 241 4.17 -5.57 -0.82
N TYR A 242 5.49 -5.45 -0.71
CA TYR A 242 6.33 -4.73 -1.68
C TYR A 242 5.95 -3.26 -1.88
N ASN A 243 5.28 -2.67 -0.90
CA ASN A 243 4.91 -1.27 -0.98
C ASN A 243 6.05 -0.37 -0.51
N LEU A 244 6.28 0.71 -1.26
CA LEU A 244 7.07 1.85 -0.81
C LEU A 244 6.13 2.82 -0.07
N ILE A 245 6.52 3.20 1.14
CA ILE A 245 5.72 4.06 2.02
C ILE A 245 6.62 5.17 2.53
N VAL A 246 6.32 6.41 2.18
CA VAL A 246 7.15 7.56 2.55
C VAL A 246 6.30 8.68 3.17
N GLY A 247 6.68 9.11 4.37
CA GLY A 247 6.13 10.31 4.98
C GLY A 247 4.65 10.23 5.37
N MET A 248 4.19 9.10 5.90
CA MET A 248 2.85 9.02 6.51
C MET A 248 2.80 9.80 7.82
N ALA A 249 1.68 10.46 8.08
CA ALA A 249 1.54 11.25 9.31
C ALA A 249 1.66 10.41 10.58
N THR A 250 1.08 9.22 10.59
CA THR A 250 1.03 8.35 11.76
C THR A 250 1.83 7.08 11.55
N ASN A 251 1.35 6.11 10.79
CA ASN A 251 2.04 4.83 10.61
C ASN A 251 2.20 4.51 9.12
N GLY A 252 3.06 3.57 8.81
CA GLY A 252 2.92 2.74 7.62
C GLY A 252 1.62 1.92 7.73
N PRO A 253 1.65 0.60 7.60
CA PRO A 253 0.43 -0.20 7.78
C PRO A 253 0.03 -0.32 9.26
N LYS A 254 -1.28 -0.27 9.50
CA LYS A 254 -1.90 -0.52 10.79
C LYS A 254 -3.06 -1.50 10.67
N LEU A 255 -3.08 -2.50 11.55
CA LEU A 255 -4.21 -3.40 11.75
C LEU A 255 -4.87 -3.10 13.09
N SER A 256 -6.17 -2.89 13.11
CA SER A 256 -6.94 -2.65 14.33
C SER A 256 -8.41 -3.05 14.15
N ASN A 257 -9.16 -3.07 15.25
CA ASN A 257 -10.59 -3.35 15.24
C ASN A 257 -11.43 -2.30 15.98
N ILE A 258 -10.85 -1.15 16.36
CA ILE A 258 -11.64 -0.11 17.05
C ILE A 258 -12.81 0.39 16.19
N ASN A 259 -13.91 0.73 16.83
CA ASN A 259 -15.13 1.22 16.20
C ASN A 259 -15.81 0.21 15.26
N VAL A 260 -15.53 -1.09 15.42
CA VAL A 260 -16.33 -2.15 14.81
C VAL A 260 -17.31 -2.74 15.82
N ALA A 261 -18.38 -3.35 15.33
CA ALA A 261 -19.38 -3.97 16.18
C ALA A 261 -18.74 -5.09 17.04
N VAL A 262 -19.26 -5.24 18.26
CA VAL A 262 -18.87 -6.36 19.15
C VAL A 262 -19.10 -7.68 18.40
N GLY A 263 -18.12 -8.58 18.45
CA GLY A 263 -18.18 -9.85 17.73
C GLY A 263 -17.73 -9.79 16.26
N SER A 264 -17.36 -8.63 15.74
CA SER A 264 -16.75 -8.53 14.42
C SER A 264 -15.45 -9.33 14.36
N PRO A 265 -15.15 -10.01 13.22
CA PRO A 265 -13.90 -10.72 13.05
C PRO A 265 -12.69 -9.80 13.19
N SER A 266 -11.61 -10.34 13.71
CA SER A 266 -10.33 -9.63 13.79
C SER A 266 -9.66 -9.52 12.43
N SER A 267 -9.02 -8.37 12.17
CA SER A 267 -8.18 -8.20 10.99
C SER A 267 -6.96 -9.11 11.05
N ASN A 268 -6.61 -9.71 9.92
CA ASN A 268 -5.45 -10.60 9.79
C ASN A 268 -4.81 -10.45 8.41
N VAL A 269 -3.78 -9.63 8.32
CA VAL A 269 -3.09 -9.33 7.05
C VAL A 269 -1.60 -9.71 7.16
N ARG A 270 -1.04 -10.24 6.08
CA ARG A 270 0.40 -10.45 5.95
C ARG A 270 1.05 -9.22 5.34
N MET A 271 1.92 -8.57 6.13
CA MET A 271 2.65 -7.36 5.75
C MET A 271 4.12 -7.73 5.54
N TYR A 272 4.56 -7.83 4.30
CA TYR A 272 5.90 -8.31 4.03
C TYR A 272 6.59 -7.59 2.88
N ASN A 273 7.92 -7.55 2.95
CA ASN A 273 8.76 -6.89 1.95
C ASN A 273 8.33 -5.44 1.63
N ASN A 274 7.90 -4.67 2.62
CA ASN A 274 7.62 -3.24 2.44
C ASN A 274 8.85 -2.41 2.81
N THR A 275 9.03 -1.26 2.16
CA THR A 275 10.00 -0.22 2.54
C THR A 275 9.24 0.96 3.11
N ILE A 276 9.50 1.30 4.37
CA ILE A 276 8.75 2.28 5.17
C ILE A 276 9.72 3.36 5.65
N ILE A 277 9.53 4.59 5.19
CA ILE A 277 10.49 5.69 5.39
C ILE A 277 9.78 6.91 5.99
N ASN A 278 10.38 7.53 7.01
CA ASN A 278 9.95 8.81 7.58
C ASN A 278 8.48 8.87 8.03
N CYS A 279 7.92 7.76 8.52
CA CYS A 279 6.55 7.73 9.03
C CYS A 279 6.47 8.16 10.50
N GLY A 280 5.36 8.81 10.88
CA GLY A 280 5.01 9.09 12.27
C GLY A 280 5.22 10.53 12.75
N TYR A 281 5.91 11.37 12.01
CA TYR A 281 6.34 12.67 12.50
C TYR A 281 5.26 13.75 12.53
N ARG A 282 4.27 13.73 11.63
CA ARG A 282 3.17 14.70 11.66
C ARG A 282 2.11 14.41 12.73
N ARG A 283 2.14 13.23 13.37
CA ARG A 283 1.28 12.91 14.51
C ARG A 283 1.88 13.42 15.81
N ALA A 284 1.35 14.52 16.32
CA ALA A 284 1.85 15.15 17.54
C ALA A 284 1.44 14.42 18.81
N ALA A 285 0.36 13.60 18.79
CA ALA A 285 -0.11 12.88 19.96
C ALA A 285 0.97 11.93 20.53
N ALA A 286 1.16 11.99 21.83
CA ALA A 286 2.10 11.14 22.55
C ALA A 286 1.83 9.65 22.30
N GLY A 287 2.89 8.85 22.18
CA GLY A 287 2.79 7.41 21.92
C GLY A 287 2.17 7.03 20.57
N ARG A 288 1.93 7.97 19.68
CA ARG A 288 1.35 7.72 18.36
C ARG A 288 2.39 7.85 17.26
N GLY A 289 2.16 7.18 16.16
CA GLY A 289 3.05 7.12 15.02
C GLY A 289 3.95 5.89 15.02
N GLY A 290 4.68 5.70 13.96
CA GLY A 290 5.61 4.59 13.80
C GLY A 290 5.66 4.02 12.40
N SER A 291 6.06 2.76 12.31
CA SER A 291 6.13 2.03 11.05
C SER A 291 4.95 1.07 10.90
N ILE A 292 4.94 -0.04 11.62
CA ILE A 292 3.91 -1.08 11.57
C ILE A 292 3.24 -1.17 12.94
N ASN A 293 1.89 -1.16 12.96
CA ASN A 293 1.14 -1.30 14.20
C ASN A 293 0.13 -2.46 14.14
N PHE A 294 0.10 -3.24 15.23
CA PHE A 294 -0.98 -4.17 15.55
C PHE A 294 -1.71 -3.65 16.78
N GLU A 295 -3.01 -3.43 16.68
CA GLU A 295 -3.85 -2.85 17.73
C GLU A 295 -5.15 -3.66 17.89
N GLU A 296 -5.76 -3.60 19.08
CA GLU A 296 -7.19 -3.87 19.29
C GLU A 296 -7.68 -5.22 18.76
N GLY A 297 -7.06 -6.30 19.17
CA GLY A 297 -7.44 -7.66 18.77
C GLY A 297 -7.01 -8.05 17.36
N ALA A 298 -6.31 -7.16 16.62
CA ALA A 298 -5.79 -7.52 15.31
C ALA A 298 -4.65 -8.54 15.41
N SER A 299 -4.56 -9.38 14.41
CA SER A 299 -3.52 -10.40 14.24
C SER A 299 -2.86 -10.28 12.87
N GLY A 300 -1.90 -11.14 12.58
CA GLY A 300 -1.26 -11.18 11.26
C GLY A 300 0.24 -11.36 11.31
N MET A 301 0.91 -10.93 10.26
CA MET A 301 2.33 -11.20 10.08
C MET A 301 3.06 -9.96 9.56
N ALA A 302 4.30 -9.73 10.03
CA ALA A 302 5.17 -8.66 9.54
C ALA A 302 6.60 -9.22 9.36
N TYR A 303 6.99 -9.48 8.11
CA TYR A 303 8.31 -10.04 7.78
C TYR A 303 9.00 -9.27 6.66
N ASN A 304 10.34 -9.27 6.68
CA ASN A 304 11.17 -8.70 5.62
C ASN A 304 10.92 -7.21 5.32
N ASN A 305 10.34 -6.47 6.26
CA ASN A 305 10.10 -5.05 6.06
C ASN A 305 11.38 -4.25 6.36
N LEU A 306 11.66 -3.24 5.52
CA LEU A 306 12.74 -2.29 5.69
C LEU A 306 12.18 -1.01 6.30
N ILE A 307 12.55 -0.73 7.53
CA ILE A 307 12.05 0.40 8.33
C ILE A 307 13.17 1.41 8.51
N VAL A 308 12.99 2.59 7.92
CA VAL A 308 14.05 3.61 7.83
C VAL A 308 13.56 4.94 8.33
N ASN A 309 14.28 5.53 9.27
CA ASN A 309 14.00 6.88 9.77
C ASN A 309 12.54 7.12 10.22
N CYS A 310 11.83 6.09 10.66
CA CYS A 310 10.49 6.23 11.21
C CYS A 310 10.53 6.69 12.67
N LYS A 311 9.48 7.34 13.16
CA LYS A 311 9.40 7.80 14.55
C LYS A 311 9.52 6.64 15.54
N PHE A 312 8.89 5.50 15.22
CA PHE A 312 8.99 4.25 15.97
C PHE A 312 9.13 3.06 15.02
N GLY A 313 9.67 1.95 15.53
CA GLY A 313 9.67 0.66 14.86
C GLY A 313 8.30 -0.03 14.82
N LEU A 314 8.30 -1.35 14.60
CA LEU A 314 7.11 -2.18 14.71
C LEU A 314 6.59 -2.16 16.15
N ARG A 315 5.28 -2.01 16.30
CA ARG A 315 4.62 -1.89 17.59
C ARG A 315 3.43 -2.84 17.72
N ILE A 316 3.29 -3.43 18.88
CA ILE A 316 2.12 -4.21 19.29
C ILE A 316 1.50 -3.46 20.47
N VAL A 317 0.32 -2.92 20.25
CA VAL A 317 -0.38 -2.10 21.24
C VAL A 317 -1.10 -3.01 22.23
N ASN A 318 -0.96 -2.73 23.52
CA ASN A 318 -1.51 -3.57 24.58
C ASN A 318 -2.75 -3.01 25.29
N ASN A 319 -3.27 -1.86 24.86
CA ASN A 319 -4.49 -1.28 25.43
C ASN A 319 -5.30 -0.46 24.41
N PRO A 320 -6.34 -1.00 23.81
CA PRO A 320 -6.74 -2.42 23.86
C PRO A 320 -5.71 -3.33 23.20
N ILE A 321 -5.49 -4.50 23.79
CA ILE A 321 -4.44 -5.42 23.35
C ILE A 321 -4.73 -6.00 21.96
N ALA A 322 -3.70 -6.11 21.13
CA ALA A 322 -3.72 -6.89 19.90
C ALA A 322 -3.74 -8.40 20.22
N ASP A 323 -4.10 -9.24 19.26
CA ASP A 323 -4.10 -10.70 19.40
C ASP A 323 -2.65 -11.24 19.33
N THR A 324 -1.91 -11.09 20.42
CA THR A 324 -0.48 -11.44 20.49
C THR A 324 -0.21 -12.92 20.24
N ALA A 325 -1.18 -13.80 20.49
CA ALA A 325 -1.04 -15.23 20.23
C ALA A 325 -0.95 -15.54 18.72
N ASN A 326 -1.58 -14.70 17.88
CA ASN A 326 -1.67 -14.88 16.43
C ASN A 326 -0.89 -13.83 15.64
N ILE A 327 -0.03 -13.07 16.28
CA ILE A 327 0.93 -12.17 15.62
C ILE A 327 2.26 -12.89 15.42
N ARG A 328 2.85 -12.74 14.23
CA ARG A 328 4.18 -13.22 13.87
C ARG A 328 4.97 -12.09 13.25
N TYR A 329 6.20 -11.85 13.69
CA TYR A 329 7.10 -10.97 12.98
C TYR A 329 8.57 -11.38 13.14
N GLY A 330 9.39 -10.98 12.18
CA GLY A 330 10.81 -11.25 12.18
C GLY A 330 11.44 -10.86 10.83
N TYR A 331 12.75 -10.92 10.77
CA TYR A 331 13.52 -10.56 9.57
C TYR A 331 13.24 -9.12 9.09
N ASN A 332 12.76 -8.23 9.99
CA ASN A 332 12.62 -6.83 9.68
C ASN A 332 13.96 -6.12 9.90
N TRP A 333 14.26 -5.16 9.05
CA TRP A 333 15.50 -4.41 9.09
C TRP A 333 15.23 -2.98 9.54
N TYR A 334 15.98 -2.51 10.54
CA TYR A 334 15.79 -1.18 11.12
C TYR A 334 17.06 -0.33 10.91
N TYR A 335 16.85 0.89 10.39
CA TYR A 335 17.91 1.87 10.20
C TYR A 335 17.46 3.27 10.54
N ALA A 336 18.34 4.07 11.15
CA ALA A 336 18.12 5.49 11.37
C ALA A 336 19.44 6.27 11.25
N ASP A 337 19.33 7.53 10.80
CA ASP A 337 20.45 8.47 10.71
C ASP A 337 20.80 9.10 12.06
N SER A 338 19.95 8.91 13.07
CA SER A 338 20.07 9.54 14.38
C SER A 338 19.87 8.56 15.50
N LEU A 339 20.71 8.63 16.53
CA LEU A 339 20.60 7.79 17.73
C LEU A 339 19.26 8.01 18.46
N SER A 340 18.74 9.23 18.46
CA SER A 340 17.45 9.55 19.08
C SER A 340 16.28 8.82 18.42
N VAL A 341 16.34 8.62 17.11
CA VAL A 341 15.35 7.82 16.38
C VAL A 341 15.62 6.33 16.53
N ALA A 342 16.87 5.90 16.39
CA ALA A 342 17.26 4.50 16.54
C ALA A 342 16.83 3.92 17.92
N SER A 343 16.95 4.70 18.97
CA SER A 343 16.55 4.27 20.33
C SER A 343 15.04 4.03 20.50
N GLN A 344 14.21 4.50 19.57
CA GLN A 344 12.77 4.32 19.57
C GLN A 344 12.30 3.11 18.73
N PHE A 345 13.20 2.44 18.03
CA PHE A 345 12.84 1.35 17.12
C PHE A 345 12.53 0.02 17.80
N ILE A 346 12.57 -0.02 19.11
CA ILE A 346 12.32 -1.24 19.86
C ILE A 346 10.90 -1.76 19.59
N PRO A 347 10.72 -2.96 19.05
CA PRO A 347 9.41 -3.60 18.98
C PRO A 347 8.84 -3.75 20.36
N SER A 348 7.68 -3.15 20.62
CA SER A 348 7.14 -3.09 21.98
C SER A 348 5.65 -3.33 22.02
N LEU A 349 5.16 -3.78 23.18
CA LEU A 349 3.77 -3.55 23.57
C LEU A 349 3.65 -2.09 24.01
N SER A 350 2.98 -1.29 23.23
CA SER A 350 2.69 0.07 23.62
C SER A 350 1.55 0.10 24.62
N VAL A 351 1.83 0.57 25.79
CA VAL A 351 0.79 0.82 26.79
C VAL A 351 0.10 2.11 26.43
N SER A 352 -1.16 2.15 26.48
CA SER A 352 -2.12 3.23 26.29
C SER A 352 -1.59 4.65 26.06
N THR A 353 -2.45 5.54 25.77
CA THR A 353 -2.26 6.96 25.44
C THR A 353 -1.34 7.79 26.36
N ALA A 354 -0.91 7.27 27.50
CA ALA A 354 -0.10 8.00 28.49
C ALA A 354 1.42 7.95 28.20
N ILE A 355 1.88 7.06 27.35
CA ILE A 355 3.31 6.90 27.06
C ILE A 355 3.67 7.68 25.81
N SER A 356 4.54 8.66 25.95
CA SER A 356 5.01 9.49 24.86
C SER A 356 5.94 8.73 23.88
N GLN A 357 6.64 7.72 24.38
CA GLN A 357 7.57 6.89 23.62
C GLN A 357 7.52 5.45 24.13
N PRO A 358 7.82 4.45 23.27
CA PRO A 358 8.02 3.08 23.74
C PRO A 358 9.11 3.06 24.81
N GLN A 359 8.83 2.38 25.92
CA GLN A 359 9.80 2.15 26.97
C GLN A 359 10.39 0.75 26.82
N GLU A 360 11.59 0.52 27.34
CA GLU A 360 12.18 -0.82 27.34
C GLU A 360 11.30 -1.84 28.07
N THR A 361 10.60 -1.38 29.09
CA THR A 361 9.61 -2.17 29.82
C THR A 361 8.40 -2.59 29.00
N ASP A 362 8.11 -1.86 27.90
CA ASP A 362 7.03 -2.16 26.97
C ASP A 362 7.45 -3.20 25.92
N VAL A 363 8.74 -3.51 25.85
CA VAL A 363 9.25 -4.50 24.89
C VAL A 363 8.81 -5.88 25.34
N PRO A 364 7.96 -6.58 24.57
CA PRO A 364 7.55 -7.92 24.94
C PRO A 364 8.75 -8.86 24.91
N LYS A 365 8.90 -9.61 25.99
CA LYS A 365 9.85 -10.72 25.97
C LYS A 365 9.28 -11.84 25.10
N PRO A 366 10.05 -12.43 24.21
CA PRO A 366 9.54 -13.43 23.25
C PRO A 366 8.74 -14.57 23.91
N SER A 367 9.19 -15.04 25.04
CA SER A 367 8.54 -16.12 25.81
C SER A 367 7.24 -15.72 26.49
N THR A 368 6.94 -14.43 26.61
CA THR A 368 5.82 -13.93 27.41
C THR A 368 4.69 -13.39 26.54
N TYR A 369 5.01 -12.68 25.45
CA TYR A 369 4.03 -11.93 24.70
C TYR A 369 3.91 -12.36 23.24
N LEU A 370 4.98 -12.78 22.61
CA LEU A 370 5.00 -13.09 21.20
C LEU A 370 5.29 -14.56 20.96
N PRO A 371 4.81 -15.09 19.83
CA PRO A 371 5.08 -16.46 19.43
C PRO A 371 6.57 -16.77 19.33
N ALA A 372 6.89 -18.05 19.38
CA ALA A 372 8.24 -18.52 19.07
C ALA A 372 8.68 -17.98 17.71
N GLY A 373 9.93 -17.59 17.61
CA GLY A 373 10.47 -16.97 16.39
C GLY A 373 10.42 -15.44 16.36
N TRP A 374 9.87 -14.79 17.39
CA TRP A 374 9.99 -13.35 17.54
C TRP A 374 11.45 -12.91 17.53
N LYS A 375 11.75 -11.84 16.83
CA LYS A 375 13.12 -11.36 16.55
C LYS A 375 14.02 -12.35 15.78
N VAL A 376 13.50 -13.44 15.32
CA VAL A 376 14.28 -14.33 14.46
C VAL A 376 14.65 -13.58 13.18
N GLY A 377 15.94 -13.44 12.91
CA GLY A 377 16.45 -12.71 11.76
C GLY A 377 16.19 -11.19 11.75
N ASP A 378 15.55 -10.61 12.79
CA ASP A 378 15.46 -9.16 12.92
C ASP A 378 16.88 -8.57 13.13
N VAL A 379 17.24 -7.61 12.30
CA VAL A 379 18.51 -6.88 12.44
C VAL A 379 18.29 -5.68 13.36
N TYR A 380 18.13 -6.01 14.62
CA TYR A 380 17.89 -5.06 15.68
C TYR A 380 18.26 -5.69 17.03
N THR A 381 19.25 -5.18 17.69
CA THR A 381 19.67 -5.67 19.03
C THR A 381 19.76 -4.55 20.07
N ALA A 382 20.36 -3.45 19.70
CA ALA A 382 20.52 -2.28 20.54
C ALA A 382 20.52 -1.01 19.67
N PRO A 383 20.13 0.16 20.20
CA PRO A 383 20.09 1.40 19.43
C PRO A 383 21.40 1.74 18.71
N ASN A 384 22.52 1.57 19.37
CA ASN A 384 23.85 1.88 18.80
C ASN A 384 24.22 0.99 17.61
N SER A 385 23.71 -0.23 17.53
CA SER A 385 24.00 -1.14 16.41
C SER A 385 23.16 -0.84 15.18
N ILE A 386 22.13 -0.03 15.30
CA ILE A 386 21.24 0.36 14.18
C ILE A 386 21.90 1.47 13.34
N LEU A 387 22.68 2.34 14.00
CA LEU A 387 23.36 3.45 13.31
C LEU A 387 24.49 2.94 12.43
N GLY A 388 24.55 3.42 11.20
CA GLY A 388 25.64 3.13 10.27
C GLY A 388 25.72 1.68 9.82
N ALA A 389 25.89 0.74 10.73
CA ALA A 389 26.06 -0.69 10.42
C ALA A 389 24.86 -1.26 9.65
N ASN A 390 23.64 -0.78 9.94
CA ASN A 390 22.42 -1.22 9.29
C ASN A 390 22.03 -0.36 8.07
N ASN A 391 22.92 0.48 7.57
CA ASN A 391 22.60 1.29 6.39
C ASN A 391 22.17 0.39 5.23
N PRO A 392 20.92 0.53 4.73
CA PRO A 392 20.39 -0.30 3.65
C PRO A 392 21.07 -0.03 2.32
N GLN A 393 21.88 1.01 2.21
CA GLN A 393 22.63 1.38 1.02
C GLN A 393 21.71 1.52 -0.22
N PHE A 394 20.74 2.41 -0.12
CA PHE A 394 19.91 2.78 -1.28
C PHE A 394 20.76 3.39 -2.40
N ILE A 395 20.34 3.27 -3.65
CA ILE A 395 21.01 3.90 -4.79
C ILE A 395 21.07 5.42 -4.58
N ASN A 396 19.95 6.05 -4.17
CA ASN A 396 19.90 7.45 -3.74
C ASN A 396 18.90 7.60 -2.57
N GLY A 397 19.39 7.61 -1.36
CA GLY A 397 18.60 7.69 -0.13
C GLY A 397 19.44 7.34 1.09
N PRO A 398 18.84 7.31 2.27
CA PRO A 398 17.42 7.59 2.57
C PRO A 398 17.06 9.06 2.55
N VAL A 399 15.77 9.36 2.71
CA VAL A 399 15.30 10.72 3.03
C VAL A 399 15.82 11.08 4.42
N PRO A 400 16.50 12.21 4.61
CA PRO A 400 17.05 12.60 5.91
C PRO A 400 15.97 12.73 6.98
N ILE A 401 16.33 12.45 8.22
CA ILE A 401 15.47 12.76 9.36
C ILE A 401 15.35 14.29 9.47
N PRO A 402 14.14 14.84 9.62
CA PRO A 402 13.94 16.27 9.76
C PRO A 402 14.69 16.84 10.98
N ALA A 403 15.32 17.98 10.83
CA ALA A 403 16.01 18.65 11.91
C ALA A 403 15.04 19.00 13.05
N GLY A 404 15.31 18.48 14.26
CA GLY A 404 14.43 18.65 15.41
C GLY A 404 13.11 17.87 15.31
N LEU A 405 12.98 16.94 14.39
CA LEU A 405 11.78 16.11 14.17
C LEU A 405 10.48 16.92 14.02
N LYS A 406 10.54 18.01 13.31
CA LYS A 406 9.40 18.92 13.10
C LYS A 406 8.37 18.28 12.16
N LEU A 407 7.10 18.52 12.43
CA LEU A 407 5.98 17.99 11.65
C LEU A 407 6.02 18.36 10.16
N ALA A 408 6.55 19.54 9.85
CA ALA A 408 6.59 20.07 8.49
C ALA A 408 7.76 19.55 7.64
N ASP A 409 8.77 18.97 8.27
CA ASP A 409 10.05 18.68 7.63
C ASP A 409 10.10 17.27 7.00
N ILE A 410 9.04 16.86 6.30
CA ILE A 410 8.97 15.56 5.66
C ILE A 410 9.09 15.69 4.15
N ALA A 411 10.21 15.22 3.61
CA ALA A 411 10.43 15.16 2.18
C ALA A 411 9.53 14.10 1.52
N VAL A 412 9.19 14.36 0.28
CA VAL A 412 8.48 13.43 -0.60
C VAL A 412 9.48 12.64 -1.47
N VAL A 413 8.99 11.59 -2.12
CA VAL A 413 9.74 10.84 -3.13
C VAL A 413 9.81 11.69 -4.41
N GLY A 414 10.84 12.40 -4.62
CA GLY A 414 11.02 13.18 -5.85
C GLY A 414 12.25 12.70 -6.59
N SER A 415 13.40 12.96 -5.98
CA SER A 415 14.72 12.66 -6.53
C SER A 415 15.36 11.38 -5.95
N TYR A 416 14.68 10.69 -5.04
CA TYR A 416 15.20 9.51 -4.38
C TYR A 416 15.04 8.24 -5.20
N ASN A 417 15.94 7.27 -4.95
CA ASN A 417 15.85 5.93 -5.50
C ASN A 417 16.14 4.93 -4.38
N PHE A 418 15.10 4.26 -3.93
CA PHE A 418 15.16 3.32 -2.81
C PHE A 418 15.45 1.88 -3.22
N ALA A 419 15.80 1.63 -4.47
CA ALA A 419 16.41 0.36 -4.85
C ALA A 419 17.76 0.17 -4.14
N LEU A 420 18.11 -1.07 -3.83
CA LEU A 420 19.31 -1.41 -3.07
C LEU A 420 20.54 -1.46 -3.99
N LYS A 421 21.67 -0.91 -3.53
CA LYS A 421 22.96 -1.15 -4.19
C LYS A 421 23.34 -2.63 -4.09
N PRO A 422 24.13 -3.16 -5.04
CA PRO A 422 24.57 -4.56 -4.98
C PRO A 422 25.33 -4.95 -3.69
N SER A 423 25.92 -3.96 -3.01
CA SER A 423 26.64 -4.14 -1.73
C SER A 423 25.72 -4.04 -0.51
N SER A 424 24.41 -3.83 -0.69
CA SER A 424 23.47 -3.68 0.42
C SER A 424 23.43 -4.91 1.32
N PRO A 425 23.51 -4.74 2.65
CA PRO A 425 23.35 -5.86 3.57
C PRO A 425 21.93 -6.42 3.62
N CYS A 426 20.95 -5.73 3.02
CA CYS A 426 19.56 -6.18 2.90
C CYS A 426 19.35 -7.22 1.78
N ILE A 427 20.35 -7.39 0.89
CA ILE A 427 20.28 -8.39 -0.19
C ILE A 427 20.49 -9.78 0.40
N ASN A 428 19.62 -10.72 0.02
CA ASN A 428 19.58 -12.11 0.51
C ASN A 428 19.40 -12.25 2.04
N ALA A 429 18.97 -11.20 2.74
CA ALA A 429 18.72 -11.22 4.18
C ALA A 429 17.26 -11.55 4.55
N GLY A 430 16.38 -11.66 3.58
CA GLY A 430 14.95 -11.92 3.78
C GLY A 430 14.65 -13.40 4.01
N PHE A 431 13.62 -13.64 4.80
CA PHE A 431 13.08 -14.96 5.07
C PHE A 431 11.98 -15.32 4.06
N THR A 432 12.11 -16.46 3.40
CA THR A 432 11.16 -16.94 2.38
C THR A 432 10.34 -18.14 2.82
N GLY A 433 10.47 -18.55 4.09
CA GLY A 433 9.83 -19.76 4.64
C GLY A 433 8.35 -19.60 5.00
N PHE A 434 7.64 -18.67 4.37
CA PHE A 434 6.19 -18.51 4.52
C PHE A 434 5.52 -18.26 3.15
N THR A 435 4.21 -18.48 3.08
CA THR A 435 3.41 -18.20 1.89
C THR A 435 2.54 -16.96 2.09
N PRO A 436 2.21 -16.20 1.05
CA PRO A 436 1.12 -15.21 1.11
C PRO A 436 -0.19 -15.85 1.58
N ARG A 437 -1.11 -15.04 2.07
CA ARG A 437 -2.47 -15.53 2.35
C ARG A 437 -3.19 -15.94 1.07
N GLY A 438 -3.07 -15.13 0.02
CA GLY A 438 -3.68 -15.41 -1.27
C GLY A 438 -5.22 -15.45 -1.23
N ASP A 439 -5.85 -14.66 -0.33
CA ASP A 439 -7.32 -14.62 -0.20
C ASP A 439 -8.00 -14.01 -1.43
N VAL A 440 -7.28 -13.17 -2.18
CA VAL A 440 -7.74 -12.61 -3.45
C VAL A 440 -7.30 -13.55 -4.58
N PRO A 441 -8.23 -14.07 -5.39
CA PRO A 441 -7.86 -14.95 -6.50
C PRO A 441 -7.01 -14.20 -7.54
N VAL A 442 -6.02 -14.89 -8.08
CA VAL A 442 -5.26 -14.39 -9.22
C VAL A 442 -6.17 -14.40 -10.44
N ASP A 443 -6.49 -13.24 -10.95
CA ASP A 443 -7.32 -13.04 -12.13
C ASP A 443 -6.85 -11.78 -12.84
N LEU A 444 -6.39 -11.92 -14.07
CA LEU A 444 -5.88 -10.80 -14.86
C LEU A 444 -6.93 -9.74 -15.17
N LYS A 445 -8.21 -10.08 -15.08
CA LYS A 445 -9.31 -9.14 -15.34
C LYS A 445 -9.71 -8.36 -14.08
N TYR A 446 -9.97 -9.06 -12.99
CA TYR A 446 -10.68 -8.49 -11.84
C TYR A 446 -10.02 -8.75 -10.49
N GLY A 447 -9.21 -9.80 -10.39
CA GLY A 447 -8.50 -10.14 -9.16
C GLY A 447 -7.08 -9.59 -9.14
N ALA A 448 -6.27 -10.12 -8.25
CA ALA A 448 -4.84 -9.85 -8.23
C ALA A 448 -4.19 -10.34 -9.53
N THR A 449 -3.27 -9.56 -10.07
CA THR A 449 -2.49 -9.99 -11.24
C THR A 449 -1.51 -11.09 -10.84
N GLU A 450 -0.89 -10.94 -9.69
CA GLU A 450 0.06 -11.89 -9.11
C GLU A 450 0.08 -11.72 -7.60
N ILE A 451 0.08 -12.83 -6.87
CA ILE A 451 0.41 -12.83 -5.45
C ILE A 451 1.92 -13.06 -5.35
N THR A 452 2.65 -11.96 -5.29
CA THR A 452 4.12 -12.01 -5.24
C THR A 452 4.58 -12.69 -3.95
N PRO A 453 5.32 -13.82 -4.01
CA PRO A 453 5.79 -14.53 -2.83
C PRO A 453 6.84 -13.71 -2.08
N PRO A 454 7.16 -14.07 -0.82
CA PRO A 454 8.21 -13.39 -0.06
C PRO A 454 9.56 -13.42 -0.79
N GLY A 455 10.17 -12.24 -0.88
CA GLY A 455 11.44 -12.03 -1.56
C GLY A 455 12.64 -12.31 -0.68
N LYS A 456 13.76 -12.61 -1.31
CA LYS A 456 15.04 -12.86 -0.62
C LYS A 456 15.67 -11.57 -0.08
N ASP A 457 15.36 -10.43 -0.65
CA ASP A 457 15.87 -9.14 -0.20
C ASP A 457 14.89 -8.49 0.76
N ILE A 458 15.39 -7.80 1.77
CA ILE A 458 14.57 -7.03 2.69
C ILE A 458 14.05 -5.76 1.98
N GLY A 459 12.77 -5.45 2.15
CA GLY A 459 12.15 -4.25 1.56
C GLY A 459 11.46 -4.48 0.22
N ALA A 460 10.96 -3.40 -0.35
CA ALA A 460 10.06 -3.41 -1.50
C ALA A 460 10.74 -3.71 -2.84
N TYR A 461 12.01 -3.36 -2.96
CA TYR A 461 12.77 -3.54 -4.20
C TYR A 461 13.65 -4.79 -4.11
N GLN A 462 13.55 -5.65 -5.10
CA GLN A 462 14.26 -6.90 -5.13
C GLN A 462 15.36 -6.88 -6.19
N SER A 463 16.56 -7.39 -5.87
CA SER A 463 17.72 -7.42 -6.77
C SER A 463 17.49 -8.24 -8.05
N ASN A 464 16.49 -9.12 -8.04
CA ASN A 464 16.08 -9.90 -9.22
C ASN A 464 15.04 -9.18 -10.11
N GLY A 465 14.77 -7.89 -9.87
CA GLY A 465 13.81 -7.09 -10.62
C GLY A 465 12.34 -7.31 -10.27
N ARG A 466 12.04 -8.17 -9.29
CA ARG A 466 10.68 -8.31 -8.75
C ARG A 466 10.41 -7.26 -7.67
N GLY A 467 9.18 -7.23 -7.17
CA GLY A 467 8.74 -6.27 -6.17
C GLY A 467 8.27 -4.96 -6.77
N ASN A 468 8.48 -3.85 -6.06
CA ASN A 468 8.08 -2.53 -6.53
C ASN A 468 8.84 -2.13 -7.79
N GLN A 469 8.15 -1.52 -8.75
CA GLN A 469 8.67 -1.12 -10.06
C GLN A 469 8.65 0.41 -10.27
N HIS A 470 8.36 1.16 -9.23
CA HIS A 470 8.21 2.62 -9.30
C HIS A 470 9.47 3.36 -8.87
#